data_15c9e573758b8e892a680a4585dccf5b
#
_entry.id   15c9e573758b8e892a680a4585dccf5b
#
_cell.length_a   1.000
_cell.length_b   1.000
_cell.length_c   1.000
_cell.angle_alpha   90.00
_cell.angle_beta   90.00
_cell.angle_gamma   90.00
#
_symmetry.space_group_name_H-M   'P 1'
#
loop_
_entity.id
_entity.type
_entity.pdbx_description
1 polymer ?
#
loop_
_entity_poly.entity_id
_entity_poly.type
_entity_poly.pdbx_seq_one_letter_code
_entity_poly.pdbx_strand_id
1 'polypeptide(L)'
;KLVKEGNDVDWLSIPVRELGVGHKHTVMAEGGNESFRYAFDLFYSNKVGVMKGSKRDNYGGGIRLQYNLKNLKFSNYASFDHLKSVNSPYGSFSSYLYYNPYYNPYDENGNVKKVLYSYEYYDRGITSKTMYNELYNAVLPSKNQQTSNNFLNNFSIEYDIIQGLKLKANLSLSVDNGKTDVYKSYENTEFLDKEKKGSYAQSTSNDFSYDINVILSYFKSLKKHFINLGFVYNLQEKQYDNTSIYVVGFPNANMDHVSICLLYTSPSPRD
;
A
#
# COMPACT_ATOMS: atom_id res chain seq x y z
N LYS A 1 -7.61 10.59 -43.18
CA LYS A 1 -7.67 11.94 -42.55
C LYS A 1 -6.52 12.07 -41.55
N LEU A 2 -6.38 11.20 -40.57
CA LEU A 2 -5.35 11.26 -39.49
C LEU A 2 -3.91 11.29 -40.03
N VAL A 3 -3.61 10.50 -41.05
CA VAL A 3 -2.26 10.47 -41.68
C VAL A 3 -1.92 11.82 -42.33
N LYS A 4 -2.93 12.54 -42.86
CA LYS A 4 -2.74 13.88 -43.46
C LYS A 4 -2.45 14.97 -42.40
N GLU A 5 -2.84 14.75 -41.16
CA GLU A 5 -2.58 15.68 -40.06
C GLU A 5 -1.13 15.60 -39.55
N GLY A 6 -0.36 14.56 -39.97
CA GLY A 6 1.07 14.43 -39.69
C GLY A 6 1.40 14.19 -38.21
N ASN A 7 0.42 13.80 -37.41
CA ASN A 7 0.68 13.47 -36.01
C ASN A 7 1.48 12.17 -35.89
N ASP A 8 2.49 12.17 -35.04
CA ASP A 8 3.26 11.00 -34.64
C ASP A 8 3.57 11.12 -33.14
N VAL A 9 2.68 10.56 -32.33
CA VAL A 9 2.69 10.71 -30.86
C VAL A 9 3.27 9.46 -30.22
N ASP A 10 4.37 9.62 -29.50
CA ASP A 10 4.90 8.57 -28.61
C ASP A 10 4.09 8.51 -27.30
N TRP A 11 2.99 7.77 -27.35
CA TRP A 11 2.11 7.56 -26.22
C TRP A 11 2.79 6.90 -25.02
N LEU A 12 3.84 6.12 -25.25
CA LEU A 12 4.49 5.37 -24.18
C LEU A 12 5.41 6.26 -23.32
N SER A 13 5.95 7.33 -23.91
CA SER A 13 6.79 8.29 -23.16
C SER A 13 5.95 9.25 -22.28
N ILE A 14 4.68 9.46 -22.63
CA ILE A 14 3.82 10.42 -21.93
C ILE A 14 3.69 10.13 -20.42
N PRO A 15 3.31 8.90 -19.99
CA PRO A 15 3.08 8.60 -18.59
C PRO A 15 4.37 8.32 -17.81
N VAL A 16 5.50 8.15 -18.47
CA VAL A 16 6.76 7.74 -17.83
C VAL A 16 7.71 8.91 -17.60
N ARG A 17 8.58 8.75 -16.62
CA ARG A 17 9.67 9.68 -16.33
C ARG A 17 10.89 9.28 -17.14
N GLU A 18 11.66 10.25 -17.57
CA GLU A 18 12.98 10.02 -18.16
C GLU A 18 13.98 9.51 -17.10
N LEU A 19 13.88 10.04 -15.88
CA LEU A 19 14.74 9.66 -14.76
C LEU A 19 13.93 9.55 -13.47
N GLY A 20 14.05 8.42 -12.80
CA GLY A 20 13.53 8.19 -11.45
C GLY A 20 14.67 8.11 -10.45
N VAL A 21 14.66 8.98 -9.43
CA VAL A 21 15.66 9.00 -8.36
C VAL A 21 15.02 8.54 -7.06
N GLY A 22 15.63 7.53 -6.43
CA GLY A 22 15.28 7.11 -5.08
C GLY A 22 16.48 7.22 -4.16
N HIS A 23 16.23 7.49 -2.88
CA HIS A 23 17.27 7.51 -1.86
C HIS A 23 16.81 6.81 -0.58
N LYS A 24 17.78 6.28 0.15
CA LYS A 24 17.57 5.69 1.47
C LYS A 24 18.67 6.15 2.41
N HIS A 25 18.27 6.61 3.58
CA HIS A 25 19.14 6.95 4.68
C HIS A 25 18.87 6.02 5.85
N THR A 26 19.91 5.54 6.48
CA THR A 26 19.82 4.68 7.67
C THR A 26 20.85 5.15 8.68
N VAL A 27 20.42 5.31 9.91
CA VAL A 27 21.29 5.57 11.04
C VAL A 27 21.14 4.41 12.00
N MET A 28 22.24 3.83 12.44
CA MET A 28 22.27 2.75 13.40
C MET A 28 23.27 3.08 14.50
N ALA A 29 22.92 2.77 15.73
CA ALA A 29 23.85 2.80 16.85
C ALA A 29 23.65 1.55 17.71
N GLU A 30 24.75 0.99 18.15
CA GLU A 30 24.76 -0.19 19.01
C GLU A 30 25.80 -0.02 20.12
N GLY A 31 25.55 -0.70 21.24
CA GLY A 31 26.46 -0.68 22.37
C GLY A 31 26.11 -1.71 23.40
N GLY A 32 26.88 -1.70 24.49
CA GLY A 32 26.65 -2.60 25.61
C GLY A 32 27.90 -3.36 26.04
N ASN A 33 27.68 -4.40 26.83
CA ASN A 33 28.70 -5.30 27.35
C ASN A 33 28.24 -6.76 27.26
N GLU A 34 28.91 -7.69 27.90
CA GLU A 34 28.56 -9.12 27.89
C GLU A 34 27.17 -9.39 28.48
N SER A 35 26.74 -8.62 29.47
CA SER A 35 25.47 -8.81 30.16
C SER A 35 24.31 -8.06 29.50
N PHE A 36 24.57 -6.89 28.90
CA PHE A 36 23.55 -6.08 28.29
C PHE A 36 24.02 -5.50 26.96
N ARG A 37 23.24 -5.70 25.90
CA ARG A 37 23.47 -5.13 24.58
C ARG A 37 22.21 -4.43 24.09
N TYR A 38 22.40 -3.34 23.38
CA TYR A 38 21.33 -2.62 22.70
C TYR A 38 21.77 -2.22 21.31
N ALA A 39 20.80 -2.17 20.42
CA ALA A 39 20.95 -1.56 19.11
C ALA A 39 19.66 -0.82 18.78
N PHE A 40 19.78 0.32 18.12
CA PHE A 40 18.66 1.00 17.51
C PHE A 40 19.00 1.42 16.09
N ASP A 41 18.01 1.41 15.25
CA ASP A 41 18.10 1.88 13.88
C ASP A 41 16.93 2.80 13.53
N LEU A 42 17.20 3.78 12.68
CA LEU A 42 16.23 4.66 12.09
C LEU A 42 16.47 4.68 10.59
N PHE A 43 15.43 4.69 9.81
CA PHE A 43 15.56 4.81 8.36
C PHE A 43 14.49 5.72 7.76
N TYR A 44 14.88 6.34 6.66
CA TYR A 44 14.00 7.03 5.74
C TYR A 44 14.33 6.60 4.31
N SER A 45 13.31 6.29 3.53
CA SER A 45 13.45 5.91 2.13
C SER A 45 12.39 6.62 1.29
N ASN A 46 12.83 7.30 0.26
CA ASN A 46 11.96 7.83 -0.78
C ASN A 46 12.25 7.12 -2.09
N LYS A 47 11.21 6.69 -2.79
CA LYS A 47 11.30 6.07 -4.11
C LYS A 47 10.26 6.69 -5.03
N VAL A 48 10.71 7.24 -6.14
CA VAL A 48 9.85 7.69 -7.24
C VAL A 48 9.61 6.52 -8.18
N GLY A 49 8.36 6.30 -8.55
CA GLY A 49 8.04 5.25 -9.52
C GLY A 49 8.35 5.69 -10.96
N VAL A 50 8.36 4.73 -11.87
CA VAL A 50 8.59 4.97 -13.31
C VAL A 50 7.50 5.85 -13.90
N MET A 51 6.25 5.64 -13.52
CA MET A 51 5.15 6.49 -13.97
C MET A 51 5.14 7.83 -13.22
N LYS A 52 4.90 8.92 -13.95
CA LYS A 52 4.78 10.27 -13.39
C LYS A 52 3.71 10.32 -12.29
N GLY A 53 3.97 11.10 -11.23
CA GLY A 53 3.07 11.22 -10.07
C GLY A 53 3.16 10.08 -9.05
N SER A 54 3.73 8.92 -9.38
CA SER A 54 3.87 7.83 -8.43
C SER A 54 5.10 8.01 -7.51
N LYS A 55 4.91 7.72 -6.22
CA LYS A 55 5.98 7.76 -5.21
C LYS A 55 5.66 6.91 -4.00
N ARG A 56 6.72 6.50 -3.29
CA ARG A 56 6.63 5.82 -2.00
C ARG A 56 7.60 6.46 -1.02
N ASP A 57 7.07 6.89 0.12
CA ASP A 57 7.81 7.40 1.26
C ASP A 57 7.69 6.37 2.38
N ASN A 58 8.82 5.87 2.88
CA ASN A 58 8.85 4.91 3.98
C ASN A 58 9.85 5.38 5.04
N TYR A 59 9.40 5.43 6.28
CA TYR A 59 10.26 5.72 7.42
C TYR A 59 9.89 4.87 8.61
N GLY A 60 10.85 4.58 9.42
CA GLY A 60 10.66 3.75 10.59
C GLY A 60 11.94 3.58 11.37
N GLY A 61 11.89 2.66 12.31
CA GLY A 61 13.03 2.30 13.11
C GLY A 61 12.77 1.12 14.00
N GLY A 62 13.84 0.62 14.61
CA GLY A 62 13.79 -0.52 15.49
C GLY A 62 14.70 -0.35 16.70
N ILE A 63 14.33 -1.04 17.77
CA ILE A 63 15.11 -1.15 18.99
C ILE A 63 15.30 -2.64 19.28
N ARG A 64 16.55 -3.05 19.45
CA ARG A 64 16.90 -4.40 19.91
C ARG A 64 17.59 -4.30 21.27
N LEU A 65 17.06 -5.05 22.21
CA LEU A 65 17.60 -5.17 23.55
C LEU A 65 17.94 -6.63 23.82
N GLN A 66 19.09 -6.90 24.39
CA GLN A 66 19.51 -8.24 24.82
C GLN A 66 20.12 -8.15 26.23
N TYR A 67 19.64 -9.01 27.09
CA TYR A 67 20.13 -9.12 28.47
C TYR A 67 20.47 -10.57 28.79
N ASN A 68 21.70 -10.80 29.21
CA ASN A 68 22.23 -12.11 29.59
C ASN A 68 22.55 -12.12 31.09
N LEU A 69 21.89 -12.99 31.83
CA LEU A 69 22.09 -13.16 33.26
C LEU A 69 22.32 -14.63 33.55
N LYS A 70 23.60 -15.02 33.75
CA LYS A 70 23.99 -16.42 34.01
C LYS A 70 23.36 -17.41 33.02
N ASN A 71 22.34 -18.13 33.47
CA ASN A 71 21.60 -19.14 32.73
C ASN A 71 20.31 -18.61 32.07
N LEU A 72 20.06 -17.29 32.12
CA LEU A 72 18.87 -16.64 31.58
C LEU A 72 19.27 -15.59 30.55
N LYS A 73 18.66 -15.67 29.38
CA LYS A 73 18.84 -14.71 28.29
C LYS A 73 17.50 -14.17 27.86
N PHE A 74 17.38 -12.85 27.87
CA PHE A 74 16.26 -12.10 27.32
C PHE A 74 16.65 -11.42 26.02
N SER A 75 15.78 -11.39 25.05
CA SER A 75 15.91 -10.52 23.92
C SER A 75 14.55 -9.92 23.54
N ASN A 76 14.57 -8.65 23.16
CA ASN A 76 13.41 -7.96 22.64
C ASN A 76 13.81 -7.18 21.40
N TYR A 77 12.97 -7.26 20.37
CA TYR A 77 13.06 -6.45 19.18
C TYR A 77 11.71 -5.80 18.93
N ALA A 78 11.66 -4.49 18.98
CA ALA A 78 10.50 -3.70 18.63
C ALA A 78 10.81 -2.85 17.41
N SER A 79 9.93 -2.82 16.42
CA SER A 79 10.06 -1.96 15.26
C SER A 79 8.73 -1.31 14.89
N PHE A 80 8.85 -0.14 14.28
CA PHE A 80 7.75 0.62 13.72
C PHE A 80 8.12 1.09 12.31
N ASP A 81 7.19 0.91 11.37
CA ASP A 81 7.28 1.34 9.99
C ASP A 81 6.05 2.16 9.59
N HIS A 82 6.27 3.26 8.91
CA HIS A 82 5.22 4.04 8.24
C HIS A 82 5.51 4.11 6.75
N LEU A 83 4.58 3.62 5.94
CA LEU A 83 4.63 3.69 4.49
C LEU A 83 3.51 4.59 3.96
N LYS A 84 3.87 5.57 3.13
CA LYS A 84 2.92 6.31 2.29
C LYS A 84 3.22 6.06 0.84
N SER A 85 2.23 5.55 0.12
CA SER A 85 2.30 5.27 -1.32
C SER A 85 1.29 6.15 -2.05
N VAL A 86 1.73 6.80 -3.13
CA VAL A 86 0.87 7.53 -4.05
C VAL A 86 1.01 6.86 -5.41
N ASN A 87 -0.11 6.42 -5.97
CA ASN A 87 -0.15 5.84 -7.30
C ASN A 87 -0.22 6.93 -8.38
N SER A 88 0.23 6.57 -9.58
CA SER A 88 0.23 7.50 -10.71
C SER A 88 -1.20 7.92 -11.09
N PRO A 89 -1.47 9.21 -11.32
CA PRO A 89 -2.74 9.66 -11.88
C PRO A 89 -2.90 9.29 -13.36
N TYR A 90 -1.83 8.85 -14.03
CA TYR A 90 -1.84 8.43 -15.43
C TYR A 90 -2.46 7.03 -15.65
N GLY A 91 -3.02 6.41 -14.62
CA GLY A 91 -3.66 5.10 -14.73
C GLY A 91 -2.69 3.95 -14.97
N SER A 92 -3.05 3.00 -15.81
CA SER A 92 -2.20 1.86 -16.16
C SER A 92 -1.33 2.17 -17.38
N PHE A 93 -0.04 1.84 -17.32
CA PHE A 93 0.85 1.94 -18.48
C PHE A 93 0.33 1.16 -19.69
N SER A 94 -0.28 0.01 -19.46
CA SER A 94 -0.85 -0.82 -20.53
C SER A 94 -1.96 -0.13 -21.33
N SER A 95 -2.67 0.83 -20.76
CA SER A 95 -3.69 1.59 -21.50
C SER A 95 -3.10 2.37 -22.67
N TYR A 96 -1.87 2.85 -22.52
CA TYR A 96 -1.17 3.65 -23.54
C TYR A 96 -0.69 2.82 -24.73
N LEU A 97 -0.57 1.49 -24.59
CA LEU A 97 -0.20 0.57 -25.67
C LEU A 97 -1.27 0.46 -26.76
N TYR A 98 -2.52 0.79 -26.44
CA TYR A 98 -3.66 0.68 -27.36
C TYR A 98 -3.94 1.94 -28.14
N TYR A 99 -3.23 3.04 -27.86
CA TYR A 99 -3.42 4.29 -28.59
C TYR A 99 -2.65 4.31 -29.91
N ASN A 100 -3.34 4.77 -30.95
CA ASN A 100 -2.75 4.95 -32.25
C ASN A 100 -1.86 6.22 -32.24
N PRO A 101 -0.61 6.17 -32.73
CA PRO A 101 0.29 7.33 -32.81
C PRO A 101 -0.29 8.56 -33.54
N TYR A 102 -1.24 8.34 -34.42
CA TYR A 102 -1.88 9.43 -35.15
C TYR A 102 -2.95 10.20 -34.36
N TYR A 103 -3.29 9.76 -33.14
CA TYR A 103 -4.20 10.50 -32.27
C TYR A 103 -3.45 11.57 -31.51
N ASN A 104 -3.77 12.85 -31.79
CA ASN A 104 -3.22 13.96 -31.01
C ASN A 104 -3.96 14.08 -29.67
N PRO A 105 -3.28 13.96 -28.51
CA PRO A 105 -3.90 14.09 -27.20
C PRO A 105 -4.30 15.52 -26.84
N TYR A 106 -3.82 16.53 -27.59
CA TYR A 106 -4.04 17.95 -27.33
C TYR A 106 -4.95 18.61 -28.35
N ASP A 107 -5.67 19.65 -27.95
CA ASP A 107 -6.41 20.53 -28.83
C ASP A 107 -5.48 21.59 -29.47
N GLU A 108 -6.05 22.48 -30.29
CA GLU A 108 -5.31 23.56 -30.96
C GLU A 108 -4.71 24.58 -29.97
N ASN A 109 -5.24 24.66 -28.74
CA ASN A 109 -4.78 25.54 -27.67
C ASN A 109 -3.76 24.86 -26.74
N GLY A 110 -3.43 23.58 -26.98
CA GLY A 110 -2.52 22.80 -26.14
C GLY A 110 -3.19 22.19 -24.92
N ASN A 111 -4.50 22.26 -24.75
CA ASN A 111 -5.20 21.59 -23.66
C ASN A 111 -5.39 20.11 -23.96
N VAL A 112 -5.39 19.28 -22.92
CA VAL A 112 -5.62 17.85 -23.07
C VAL A 112 -7.07 17.58 -23.47
N LYS A 113 -7.25 16.95 -24.62
CA LYS A 113 -8.58 16.54 -25.12
C LYS A 113 -9.16 15.44 -24.25
N LYS A 114 -10.47 15.49 -24.01
CA LYS A 114 -11.22 14.45 -23.31
C LYS A 114 -11.48 13.23 -24.20
N VAL A 115 -11.78 13.48 -25.49
CA VAL A 115 -12.04 12.48 -26.52
C VAL A 115 -10.95 12.55 -27.56
N LEU A 116 -10.30 11.42 -27.83
CA LEU A 116 -9.30 11.30 -28.89
C LEU A 116 -9.95 11.14 -30.26
N TYR A 117 -10.92 10.25 -30.34
CA TYR A 117 -11.57 9.91 -31.59
C TYR A 117 -12.96 9.34 -31.33
N SER A 118 -13.92 9.68 -32.18
CA SER A 118 -15.26 9.10 -32.20
C SER A 118 -15.60 8.72 -33.63
N TYR A 119 -16.17 7.54 -33.83
CA TYR A 119 -16.63 7.09 -35.12
C TYR A 119 -17.92 6.31 -35.02
N GLU A 120 -18.71 6.40 -36.08
CA GLU A 120 -19.92 5.62 -36.24
C GLU A 120 -19.63 4.46 -37.20
N TYR A 121 -20.16 3.30 -36.91
CA TYR A 121 -20.11 2.15 -37.80
C TYR A 121 -21.46 1.42 -37.79
N TYR A 122 -21.73 0.73 -38.88
CA TYR A 122 -22.99 0.03 -39.05
C TYR A 122 -22.80 -1.44 -38.65
N ASP A 123 -23.43 -1.84 -37.52
CA ASP A 123 -23.53 -3.22 -37.09
C ASP A 123 -24.94 -3.42 -36.53
N ARG A 124 -25.86 -4.03 -37.33
CA ARG A 124 -27.28 -4.22 -36.97
C ARG A 124 -28.03 -2.90 -36.59
N GLY A 125 -27.48 -1.78 -36.97
CA GLY A 125 -27.92 -0.43 -36.64
C GLY A 125 -26.71 0.52 -36.63
N ILE A 126 -26.94 1.81 -36.42
CA ILE A 126 -25.85 2.78 -36.27
C ILE A 126 -25.30 2.61 -34.83
N THR A 127 -24.03 2.29 -34.72
CA THR A 127 -23.32 2.21 -33.46
C THR A 127 -22.17 3.21 -33.46
N SER A 128 -22.05 3.99 -32.41
CA SER A 128 -20.91 4.89 -32.20
C SER A 128 -19.91 4.31 -31.23
N LYS A 129 -18.63 4.47 -31.52
CA LYS A 129 -17.56 4.12 -30.60
C LYS A 129 -16.70 5.34 -30.34
N THR A 130 -16.56 5.69 -29.07
CA THR A 130 -15.74 6.81 -28.61
C THR A 130 -14.51 6.28 -27.90
N MET A 131 -13.35 6.81 -28.27
CA MET A 131 -12.08 6.54 -27.60
C MET A 131 -11.73 7.74 -26.74
N TYR A 132 -11.67 7.50 -25.44
CA TYR A 132 -11.34 8.52 -24.44
C TYR A 132 -9.83 8.62 -24.25
N ASN A 133 -9.39 9.76 -23.74
CA ASN A 133 -8.00 10.07 -23.50
C ASN A 133 -7.65 9.84 -22.03
N GLU A 134 -6.85 8.81 -21.71
CA GLU A 134 -6.37 8.55 -20.34
C GLU A 134 -5.56 9.72 -19.78
N LEU A 135 -4.86 10.45 -20.65
CA LEU A 135 -4.13 11.65 -20.25
C LEU A 135 -5.05 12.74 -19.67
N TYR A 136 -6.30 12.82 -20.15
CA TYR A 136 -7.28 13.73 -19.59
C TYR A 136 -7.58 13.42 -18.11
N ASN A 137 -7.70 12.15 -17.77
CA ASN A 137 -7.91 11.74 -16.38
C ASN A 137 -6.72 12.08 -15.48
N ALA A 138 -5.50 12.09 -16.05
CA ALA A 138 -4.27 12.40 -15.31
C ALA A 138 -4.15 13.87 -14.89
N VAL A 139 -4.78 14.79 -15.61
CA VAL A 139 -4.78 16.23 -15.28
C VAL A 139 -5.94 16.65 -14.38
N LEU A 140 -6.91 15.77 -14.16
CA LEU A 140 -8.02 16.03 -13.24
C LEU A 140 -7.60 15.89 -11.78
N PRO A 141 -8.27 16.59 -10.85
CA PRO A 141 -8.14 16.31 -9.44
C PRO A 141 -8.45 14.85 -9.15
N SER A 142 -7.48 14.11 -8.64
CA SER A 142 -7.62 12.71 -8.30
C SER A 142 -6.79 12.36 -7.07
N LYS A 143 -7.17 11.31 -6.37
CA LYS A 143 -6.44 10.79 -5.23
C LYS A 143 -6.36 9.27 -5.36
N ASN A 144 -5.18 8.73 -5.27
CA ASN A 144 -4.97 7.29 -5.19
C ASN A 144 -3.75 7.06 -4.31
N GLN A 145 -4.01 6.97 -3.02
CA GLN A 145 -2.97 6.86 -2.01
C GLN A 145 -3.28 5.76 -1.01
N GLN A 146 -2.21 5.20 -0.49
CA GLN A 146 -2.25 4.22 0.59
C GLN A 146 -1.27 4.63 1.67
N THR A 147 -1.69 4.51 2.91
CA THR A 147 -0.82 4.60 4.09
C THR A 147 -0.88 3.29 4.85
N SER A 148 0.24 2.88 5.43
CA SER A 148 0.32 1.71 6.30
C SER A 148 1.23 2.02 7.47
N ASN A 149 0.81 1.61 8.66
CA ASN A 149 1.60 1.63 9.88
C ASN A 149 1.73 0.20 10.37
N ASN A 150 2.96 -0.25 10.52
CA ASN A 150 3.28 -1.57 11.03
C ASN A 150 4.05 -1.45 12.33
N PHE A 151 3.59 -2.12 13.37
CA PHE A 151 4.32 -2.30 14.62
C PHE A 151 4.55 -3.78 14.85
N LEU A 152 5.81 -4.14 15.08
CA LEU A 152 6.23 -5.50 15.39
C LEU A 152 6.99 -5.51 16.72
N ASN A 153 6.66 -6.43 17.61
CA ASN A 153 7.43 -6.71 18.81
C ASN A 153 7.69 -8.20 18.93
N ASN A 154 8.96 -8.59 18.98
CA ASN A 154 9.41 -9.94 19.20
C ASN A 154 10.14 -10.00 20.55
N PHE A 155 9.61 -10.75 21.46
CA PHE A 155 10.20 -11.02 22.77
C PHE A 155 10.60 -12.49 22.86
N SER A 156 11.79 -12.75 23.37
CA SER A 156 12.32 -14.12 23.54
C SER A 156 13.01 -14.27 24.89
N ILE A 157 12.74 -15.38 25.54
CA ILE A 157 13.40 -15.85 26.76
C ILE A 157 14.04 -17.21 26.48
N GLU A 158 15.29 -17.35 26.81
CA GLU A 158 15.99 -18.64 26.87
C GLU A 158 16.48 -18.86 28.31
N TYR A 159 16.13 -19.99 28.90
CA TYR A 159 16.47 -20.33 30.27
C TYR A 159 17.05 -21.75 30.36
N ASP A 160 18.30 -21.84 30.73
CA ASP A 160 18.97 -23.10 31.05
C ASP A 160 18.61 -23.48 32.49
N ILE A 161 17.54 -24.29 32.65
CA ILE A 161 16.97 -24.66 33.98
C ILE A 161 17.96 -25.47 34.80
N ILE A 162 18.47 -26.50 34.17
CA ILE A 162 19.55 -27.36 34.67
C ILE A 162 20.40 -27.83 33.49
N GLN A 163 21.53 -28.45 33.75
CA GLN A 163 22.36 -28.99 32.68
C GLN A 163 21.58 -29.98 31.80
N GLY A 164 21.46 -29.62 30.53
CA GLY A 164 20.74 -30.37 29.50
C GLY A 164 19.23 -30.05 29.37
N LEU A 165 18.63 -29.29 30.30
CA LEU A 165 17.22 -28.87 30.21
C LEU A 165 17.13 -27.37 29.91
N LYS A 166 16.62 -27.04 28.74
CA LYS A 166 16.47 -25.67 28.25
C LYS A 166 15.01 -25.36 27.94
N LEU A 167 14.56 -24.23 28.43
CA LEU A 167 13.28 -23.60 28.02
C LEU A 167 13.56 -22.43 27.10
N LYS A 168 12.87 -22.39 25.98
CA LYS A 168 12.82 -21.24 25.10
C LYS A 168 11.37 -20.83 24.90
N ALA A 169 11.05 -19.55 25.15
CA ALA A 169 9.74 -18.98 24.89
C ALA A 169 9.89 -17.75 24.02
N ASN A 170 9.08 -17.65 22.96
CA ASN A 170 9.01 -16.52 22.07
C ASN A 170 7.58 -15.99 22.04
N LEU A 171 7.44 -14.69 22.08
CA LEU A 171 6.19 -13.96 21.86
C LEU A 171 6.42 -12.96 20.73
N SER A 172 5.66 -13.08 19.67
CA SER A 172 5.61 -12.12 18.57
C SER A 172 4.25 -11.42 18.58
N LEU A 173 4.26 -10.10 18.53
CA LEU A 173 3.08 -9.25 18.41
C LEU A 173 3.22 -8.42 17.12
N SER A 174 2.18 -8.39 16.28
CA SER A 174 2.13 -7.54 15.11
C SER A 174 0.82 -6.77 15.07
N VAL A 175 0.92 -5.47 14.79
CA VAL A 175 -0.20 -4.57 14.55
C VAL A 175 0.02 -3.86 13.22
N ASP A 176 -0.88 -4.10 12.27
CA ASP A 176 -0.85 -3.48 10.96
C ASP A 176 -2.11 -2.64 10.75
N ASN A 177 -1.94 -1.33 10.53
CA ASN A 177 -3.03 -0.41 10.24
C ASN A 177 -2.84 0.18 8.85
N GLY A 178 -3.74 -0.16 7.95
CA GLY A 178 -3.75 0.31 6.58
C GLY A 178 -4.91 1.25 6.28
N LYS A 179 -4.67 2.22 5.41
CA LYS A 179 -5.71 3.07 4.85
C LYS A 179 -5.44 3.32 3.37
N THR A 180 -6.46 3.07 2.55
CA THR A 180 -6.44 3.36 1.12
C THR A 180 -7.53 4.37 0.80
N ASP A 181 -7.16 5.43 0.08
CA ASP A 181 -8.06 6.47 -0.40
C ASP A 181 -7.96 6.55 -1.93
N VAL A 182 -9.07 6.35 -2.62
CA VAL A 182 -9.17 6.51 -4.07
C VAL A 182 -10.32 7.45 -4.41
N TYR A 183 -9.99 8.58 -5.01
CA TYR A 183 -10.95 9.54 -5.51
C TYR A 183 -10.80 9.70 -7.02
N LYS A 184 -11.90 9.62 -7.74
CA LYS A 184 -11.99 9.93 -9.16
C LYS A 184 -12.95 11.11 -9.36
N SER A 185 -12.47 12.14 -10.05
CA SER A 185 -13.23 13.36 -10.31
C SER A 185 -14.56 13.07 -11.01
N TYR A 186 -15.53 13.94 -10.79
CA TYR A 186 -16.79 14.00 -11.53
C TYR A 186 -16.59 14.01 -13.06
N GLU A 187 -15.53 14.65 -13.54
CA GLU A 187 -15.23 14.80 -14.97
C GLU A 187 -14.44 13.62 -15.56
N ASN A 188 -14.07 12.61 -14.74
CA ASN A 188 -13.33 11.47 -15.22
C ASN A 188 -14.08 10.75 -16.35
N THR A 189 -13.33 10.34 -17.38
CA THR A 189 -13.90 9.74 -18.61
C THR A 189 -14.69 8.46 -18.33
N GLU A 190 -14.44 7.78 -17.22
CA GLU A 190 -15.19 6.60 -16.79
C GLU A 190 -16.68 6.89 -16.53
N PHE A 191 -17.04 8.15 -16.24
CA PHE A 191 -18.40 8.54 -15.86
C PHE A 191 -19.19 9.27 -16.95
N LEU A 192 -18.64 9.39 -18.17
CA LEU A 192 -19.28 10.19 -19.21
C LEU A 192 -20.67 9.72 -19.60
N ASP A 193 -20.82 8.41 -19.69
CA ASP A 193 -22.09 7.76 -20.06
C ASP A 193 -22.86 7.26 -18.84
N LYS A 194 -22.48 7.69 -17.63
CA LYS A 194 -23.12 7.28 -16.37
C LYS A 194 -23.94 8.44 -15.80
N GLU A 195 -25.09 8.10 -15.23
CA GLU A 195 -25.95 9.05 -14.51
C GLU A 195 -25.23 9.60 -13.27
N LYS A 196 -24.59 8.71 -12.50
CA LYS A 196 -23.83 9.07 -11.30
C LYS A 196 -22.36 9.25 -11.65
N LYS A 197 -21.85 10.45 -11.43
CA LYS A 197 -20.50 10.86 -11.80
C LYS A 197 -19.61 11.08 -10.58
N GLY A 198 -18.32 10.72 -10.73
CA GLY A 198 -17.36 10.77 -9.66
C GLY A 198 -17.50 9.61 -8.68
N SER A 199 -16.39 9.16 -8.08
CA SER A 199 -16.38 8.13 -7.07
C SER A 199 -15.34 8.39 -6.00
N TYR A 200 -15.63 7.92 -4.80
CA TYR A 200 -14.69 7.87 -3.69
C TYR A 200 -14.75 6.50 -3.04
N ALA A 201 -13.60 5.86 -2.94
CA ALA A 201 -13.43 4.61 -2.24
C ALA A 201 -12.44 4.82 -1.08
N GLN A 202 -12.80 4.41 0.11
CA GLN A 202 -11.92 4.36 1.26
C GLN A 202 -11.96 2.96 1.84
N SER A 203 -10.79 2.39 2.10
CA SER A 203 -10.66 1.13 2.84
C SER A 203 -9.71 1.33 4.00
N THR A 204 -10.09 0.83 5.17
CA THR A 204 -9.27 0.84 6.38
C THR A 204 -9.15 -0.59 6.88
N SER A 205 -7.92 -1.06 7.08
CA SER A 205 -7.62 -2.36 7.70
C SER A 205 -6.94 -2.14 9.05
N ASN A 206 -7.33 -2.94 10.04
CA ASN A 206 -6.70 -3.01 11.34
C ASN A 206 -6.48 -4.49 11.65
N ASP A 207 -5.25 -4.91 11.51
CA ASP A 207 -4.86 -6.30 11.66
C ASP A 207 -4.02 -6.44 12.94
N PHE A 208 -4.42 -7.36 13.80
CA PHE A 208 -3.69 -7.70 15.01
C PHE A 208 -3.36 -9.18 14.99
N SER A 209 -2.14 -9.52 15.32
CA SER A 209 -1.75 -10.92 15.50
C SER A 209 -0.76 -11.11 16.64
N TYR A 210 -0.87 -12.24 17.29
CA TYR A 210 0.18 -12.71 18.18
C TYR A 210 0.52 -14.17 17.92
N ASP A 211 1.76 -14.51 18.19
CA ASP A 211 2.31 -15.86 18.11
C ASP A 211 3.11 -16.14 19.36
N ILE A 212 2.77 -17.22 20.06
CA ILE A 212 3.47 -17.72 21.24
C ILE A 212 4.04 -19.08 20.89
N ASN A 213 5.36 -19.21 21.02
CA ASN A 213 6.06 -20.46 20.80
C ASN A 213 6.86 -20.81 22.05
N VAL A 214 6.58 -21.95 22.66
CA VAL A 214 7.29 -22.46 23.83
C VAL A 214 7.93 -23.79 23.51
N ILE A 215 9.23 -23.89 23.71
CA ILE A 215 10.03 -25.08 23.44
C ILE A 215 10.73 -25.49 24.73
N LEU A 216 10.45 -26.67 25.21
CA LEU A 216 11.20 -27.31 26.30
C LEU A 216 12.03 -28.44 25.70
N SER A 217 13.34 -28.38 25.84
CA SER A 217 14.25 -29.38 25.28
C SER A 217 15.12 -29.96 26.38
N TYR A 218 15.26 -31.27 26.39
CA TYR A 218 16.14 -31.98 27.27
C TYR A 218 17.14 -32.83 26.50
N PHE A 219 18.41 -32.61 26.78
CA PHE A 219 19.52 -33.35 26.18
C PHE A 219 20.36 -33.99 27.26
N LYS A 220 20.63 -35.31 27.15
CA LYS A 220 21.51 -36.03 28.06
C LYS A 220 22.32 -37.07 27.31
N SER A 221 23.62 -37.04 27.53
CA SER A 221 24.54 -38.07 27.08
C SER A 221 24.76 -39.11 28.19
N LEU A 222 24.52 -40.37 27.88
CA LEU A 222 24.70 -41.51 28.77
C LEU A 222 25.68 -42.51 28.12
N LYS A 223 26.96 -42.36 28.40
CA LYS A 223 28.03 -43.18 27.77
C LYS A 223 27.94 -43.21 26.24
N LYS A 224 27.37 -44.29 25.67
CA LYS A 224 27.20 -44.50 24.24
C LYS A 224 25.82 -44.06 23.72
N HIS A 225 24.93 -43.60 24.59
CA HIS A 225 23.56 -43.22 24.22
C HIS A 225 23.35 -41.71 24.35
N PHE A 226 22.59 -41.14 23.42
CA PHE A 226 22.15 -39.74 23.45
C PHE A 226 20.64 -39.73 23.57
N ILE A 227 20.14 -39.02 24.56
CA ILE A 227 18.72 -38.79 24.75
C ILE A 227 18.46 -37.32 24.36
N ASN A 228 17.55 -37.11 23.44
CA ASN A 228 17.04 -35.78 23.08
C ASN A 228 15.52 -35.83 23.12
N LEU A 229 14.93 -35.06 24.01
CA LEU A 229 13.48 -34.92 24.17
C LEU A 229 13.11 -33.48 23.93
N GLY A 230 12.06 -33.26 23.16
CA GLY A 230 11.54 -31.94 22.88
C GLY A 230 10.02 -31.90 23.06
N PHE A 231 9.54 -30.86 23.72
CA PHE A 231 8.15 -30.47 23.78
C PHE A 231 8.00 -29.10 23.16
N VAL A 232 7.05 -28.96 22.22
CA VAL A 232 6.77 -27.69 21.53
C VAL A 232 5.32 -27.38 21.70
N TYR A 233 5.04 -26.16 22.15
CA TYR A 233 3.69 -25.59 22.21
C TYR A 233 3.64 -24.32 21.40
N ASN A 234 2.66 -24.24 20.47
CA ASN A 234 2.41 -23.07 19.65
C ASN A 234 0.98 -22.60 19.85
N LEU A 235 0.81 -21.30 20.03
CA LEU A 235 -0.48 -20.62 20.04
C LEU A 235 -0.39 -19.40 19.13
N GLN A 236 -1.29 -19.31 18.15
CA GLN A 236 -1.34 -18.20 17.23
C GLN A 236 -2.79 -17.72 17.12
N GLU A 237 -2.95 -16.40 17.14
CA GLU A 237 -4.22 -15.75 16.84
C GLU A 237 -4.00 -14.61 15.85
N LYS A 238 -4.94 -14.45 14.94
CA LYS A 238 -4.97 -13.35 13.98
C LYS A 238 -6.38 -12.80 13.90
N GLN A 239 -6.48 -11.51 14.12
CA GLN A 239 -7.72 -10.75 13.98
C GLN A 239 -7.56 -9.80 12.80
N TYR A 240 -8.53 -9.84 11.89
CA TYR A 240 -8.59 -8.95 10.73
C TYR A 240 -9.87 -8.13 10.81
N ASP A 241 -9.73 -6.83 10.76
CA ASP A 241 -10.84 -5.90 10.67
C ASP A 241 -10.65 -5.01 9.44
N ASN A 242 -11.59 -5.09 8.50
CA ASN A 242 -11.55 -4.30 7.27
C ASN A 242 -12.89 -3.61 7.05
N THR A 243 -12.83 -2.30 6.98
CA THR A 243 -13.99 -1.46 6.66
C THR A 243 -13.76 -0.76 5.33
N SER A 244 -14.72 -0.92 4.41
CA SER A 244 -14.66 -0.28 3.10
C SER A 244 -15.92 0.52 2.84
N ILE A 245 -15.73 1.74 2.35
CA ILE A 245 -16.80 2.66 1.95
C ILE A 245 -16.59 2.96 0.47
N TYR A 246 -17.64 2.83 -0.33
CA TYR A 246 -17.65 3.22 -1.72
C TYR A 246 -18.86 4.11 -2.02
N VAL A 247 -18.59 5.29 -2.53
CA VAL A 247 -19.59 6.31 -2.85
C VAL A 247 -19.44 6.74 -4.29
N VAL A 248 -20.55 6.92 -4.99
CA VAL A 248 -20.63 7.45 -6.35
C VAL A 248 -21.67 8.55 -6.43
N GLY A 249 -21.51 9.48 -7.38
CA GLY A 249 -22.47 10.54 -7.62
C GLY A 249 -22.18 11.81 -6.85
N PHE A 250 -21.07 12.46 -7.15
CA PHE A 250 -20.75 13.79 -6.65
C PHE A 250 -21.53 14.87 -7.42
N PRO A 251 -22.07 15.90 -6.75
CA PRO A 251 -22.85 16.93 -7.41
C PRO A 251 -22.01 17.86 -8.30
N ASN A 252 -20.72 17.97 -8.08
CA ASN A 252 -19.81 18.79 -8.89
C ASN A 252 -18.34 18.32 -8.77
N ALA A 253 -17.46 18.88 -9.60
CA ALA A 253 -16.05 18.52 -9.69
C ALA A 253 -15.19 18.97 -8.49
N ASN A 254 -15.69 19.85 -7.63
CA ASN A 254 -14.92 20.42 -6.51
C ASN A 254 -15.06 19.65 -5.22
N MET A 255 -15.85 18.58 -5.20
CA MET A 255 -16.01 17.72 -4.04
C MET A 255 -15.03 16.54 -4.13
N ASP A 256 -14.00 16.56 -3.29
CA ASP A 256 -12.92 15.57 -3.25
C ASP A 256 -12.93 14.68 -1.99
N HIS A 257 -13.96 14.83 -1.15
CA HIS A 257 -14.11 14.09 0.10
C HIS A 257 -15.56 13.74 0.37
N VAL A 258 -15.78 12.66 1.10
CA VAL A 258 -17.10 12.29 1.59
C VAL A 258 -17.39 13.09 2.85
N SER A 259 -18.21 14.11 2.69
CA SER A 259 -18.86 14.76 3.84
C SER A 259 -20.11 13.97 4.17
N ILE A 260 -20.17 13.39 5.37
CA ILE A 260 -21.32 12.61 5.85
C ILE A 260 -22.57 13.48 6.09
N CYS A 261 -22.46 14.77 5.86
CA CYS A 261 -23.61 15.70 5.91
C CYS A 261 -24.69 15.49 4.84
N LEU A 262 -24.56 14.48 3.99
CA LEU A 262 -25.59 14.12 3.00
C LEU A 262 -26.59 13.07 3.51
N LEU A 263 -26.75 12.89 4.81
CA LEU A 263 -28.01 12.43 5.36
C LEU A 263 -29.03 13.58 5.27
N TYR A 264 -29.36 13.97 4.06
CA TYR A 264 -30.64 14.60 3.82
C TYR A 264 -31.68 13.49 4.00
N THR A 265 -32.14 13.34 5.22
CA THR A 265 -33.45 12.73 5.46
C THR A 265 -34.42 13.61 4.70
N SER A 266 -34.95 13.11 3.61
CA SER A 266 -36.16 13.66 3.00
C SER A 266 -37.14 13.94 4.15
N PRO A 267 -37.65 15.18 4.29
CA PRO A 267 -38.69 15.42 5.30
C PRO A 267 -39.85 14.50 4.94
N SER A 268 -40.19 13.61 5.86
CA SER A 268 -41.42 12.84 5.76
C SER A 268 -42.57 13.83 5.53
N PRO A 269 -43.42 13.62 4.51
CA PRO A 269 -44.64 14.39 4.39
C PRO A 269 -45.42 14.18 5.71
N ARG A 270 -45.61 15.23 6.45
CA ARG A 270 -46.57 15.22 7.53
C ARG A 270 -47.94 15.41 6.91
N ASP A 271 -48.80 14.44 7.12
CA ASP A 271 -50.22 14.55 6.95
C ASP A 271 -50.79 15.70 7.77
#